data_20e27bec047b27808ba2b47351d58029
#
_entry.id   20e27bec047b27808ba2b47351d58029
#
_cell.length_a   1.000
_cell.length_b   1.000
_cell.length_c   1.000
_cell.angle_alpha   90.00
_cell.angle_beta   90.00
_cell.angle_gamma   90.00
#
_symmetry.space_group_name_H-M   'P 1'
#
loop_
_entity.id
_entity.type
_entity.pdbx_description
1 polymer ?
#
loop_
_entity_poly.entity_id
_entity_poly.type
_entity_poly.pdbx_seq_one_letter_code
_entity_poly.pdbx_strand_id
1 'polypeptide(L)'
;MESNDYSLVEGIKNKDKTSLCKLMNIYGKLVIYISSKILNTPCEKEFVDECYNDVFTTIWFNIDCFNEEKGCFRNWLISITKYKALDIKRKNYKVNNSVEYIPNIIPSEENNFEKFENIEMINLLLENIDEKDRLILMKRYYEGFSIKEIALELDCTEDYIYTRISRARKKLKRFVGE
;
A
#
# COMPACT_ATOMS: atom_id res chain seq x y z
N MET A 1 -18.21 2.48 12.55
CA MET A 1 -17.39 1.28 12.85
C MET A 1 -18.35 0.14 13.10
N GLU A 2 -18.20 -1.00 12.43
CA GLU A 2 -19.03 -2.15 12.74
C GLU A 2 -18.67 -2.60 14.18
N SER A 3 -19.67 -2.83 15.03
CA SER A 3 -19.48 -3.19 16.45
C SER A 3 -18.60 -4.44 16.65
N ASN A 4 -18.41 -5.22 15.60
CA ASN A 4 -17.61 -6.43 15.57
C ASN A 4 -16.09 -6.15 15.54
N ASP A 5 -15.64 -5.10 14.83
CA ASP A 5 -14.21 -4.77 14.72
C ASP A 5 -13.62 -4.32 16.06
N TYR A 6 -14.39 -3.56 16.85
CA TYR A 6 -13.93 -3.10 18.16
C TYR A 6 -13.63 -4.26 19.12
N SER A 7 -14.54 -5.22 19.21
CA SER A 7 -14.35 -6.39 20.10
C SER A 7 -13.17 -7.26 19.67
N LEU A 8 -12.88 -7.35 18.37
CA LEU A 8 -11.72 -8.09 17.85
C LEU A 8 -10.41 -7.36 18.16
N VAL A 9 -10.38 -6.05 18.00
CA VAL A 9 -9.22 -5.22 18.33
C VAL A 9 -8.88 -5.34 19.81
N GLU A 10 -9.87 -5.19 20.69
CA GLU A 10 -9.68 -5.34 22.14
C GLU A 10 -9.23 -6.76 22.52
N GLY A 11 -9.80 -7.80 21.91
CA GLY A 11 -9.35 -9.17 22.09
C GLY A 11 -7.87 -9.35 21.70
N ILE A 12 -7.44 -8.78 20.57
CA ILE A 12 -6.04 -8.87 20.13
C ILE A 12 -5.10 -8.08 21.05
N LYS A 13 -5.50 -6.93 21.57
CA LYS A 13 -4.75 -6.18 22.59
C LYS A 13 -4.53 -7.05 23.83
N ASN A 14 -5.55 -7.81 24.23
CA ASN A 14 -5.49 -8.75 25.35
C ASN A 14 -4.79 -10.10 25.00
N LYS A 15 -4.15 -10.17 23.81
CA LYS A 15 -3.45 -11.37 23.32
C LYS A 15 -4.35 -12.61 23.20
N ASP A 16 -5.63 -12.41 22.92
CA ASP A 16 -6.55 -13.50 22.61
C ASP A 16 -6.36 -14.01 21.18
N LYS A 17 -5.84 -15.22 21.06
CA LYS A 17 -5.61 -15.89 19.78
C LYS A 17 -6.90 -16.13 18.99
N THR A 18 -8.02 -16.33 19.69
CA THR A 18 -9.32 -16.57 19.06
C THR A 18 -9.80 -15.34 18.30
N SER A 19 -9.56 -14.15 18.84
CA SER A 19 -9.86 -12.87 18.18
C SER A 19 -9.00 -12.67 16.93
N LEU A 20 -7.73 -13.05 16.96
CA LEU A 20 -6.86 -13.02 15.77
C LEU A 20 -7.37 -13.99 14.69
N CYS A 21 -7.73 -15.24 15.07
CA CYS A 21 -8.28 -16.20 14.11
C CYS A 21 -9.58 -15.70 13.47
N LYS A 22 -10.47 -15.08 14.23
CA LYS A 22 -11.69 -14.47 13.70
C LYS A 22 -11.37 -13.32 12.73
N LEU A 23 -10.40 -12.47 13.08
CA LEU A 23 -9.94 -11.40 12.22
C LEU A 23 -9.37 -11.91 10.89
N MET A 24 -8.57 -12.99 10.93
CA MET A 24 -8.02 -13.65 9.74
C MET A 24 -9.15 -14.21 8.86
N ASN A 25 -10.19 -14.79 9.44
CA ASN A 25 -11.34 -15.30 8.69
C ASN A 25 -12.14 -14.18 8.01
N ILE A 26 -12.31 -13.03 8.67
CA ILE A 26 -13.06 -11.88 8.13
C ILE A 26 -12.26 -11.17 7.04
N TYR A 27 -11.00 -10.87 7.30
CA TYR A 27 -10.19 -9.99 6.46
C TYR A 27 -9.15 -10.71 5.58
N GLY A 28 -8.96 -12.02 5.76
CA GLY A 28 -7.95 -12.77 5.04
C GLY A 28 -8.06 -12.67 3.52
N LYS A 29 -9.29 -12.79 2.98
CA LYS A 29 -9.54 -12.62 1.54
C LYS A 29 -9.19 -11.23 1.02
N LEU A 30 -9.44 -10.19 1.81
CA LEU A 30 -9.08 -8.81 1.48
C LEU A 30 -7.57 -8.63 1.45
N VAL A 31 -6.85 -9.20 2.43
CA VAL A 31 -5.37 -9.15 2.48
C VAL A 31 -4.79 -9.85 1.26
N ILE A 32 -5.23 -11.06 0.94
CA ILE A 32 -4.78 -11.82 -0.25
C ILE A 32 -5.07 -11.03 -1.52
N TYR A 33 -6.28 -10.46 -1.66
CA TYR A 33 -6.65 -9.67 -2.84
C TYR A 33 -5.71 -8.47 -3.05
N ILE A 34 -5.47 -7.68 -1.99
CA ILE A 34 -4.60 -6.50 -2.08
C ILE A 34 -3.15 -6.91 -2.37
N SER A 35 -2.65 -7.93 -1.67
CA SER A 35 -1.28 -8.44 -1.87
C SER A 35 -1.08 -8.93 -3.30
N SER A 36 -2.01 -9.71 -3.85
CA SER A 36 -1.94 -10.22 -5.22
C SER A 36 -2.03 -9.13 -6.29
N LYS A 37 -2.68 -8.00 -5.99
CA LYS A 37 -2.72 -6.85 -6.90
C LYS A 37 -1.39 -6.10 -6.96
N ILE A 38 -0.63 -6.11 -5.88
CA ILE A 38 0.67 -5.43 -5.77
C ILE A 38 1.77 -6.38 -6.25
N LEU A 39 1.77 -7.63 -5.75
CA LEU A 39 2.68 -8.71 -6.12
C LEU A 39 2.12 -9.45 -7.35
N ASN A 40 2.19 -8.82 -8.51
CA ASN A 40 1.44 -9.25 -9.68
C ASN A 40 2.26 -9.99 -10.75
N THR A 41 3.60 -10.01 -10.63
CA THR A 41 4.44 -10.81 -11.52
C THR A 41 4.49 -12.28 -11.09
N PRO A 42 4.78 -13.22 -11.99
CA PRO A 42 4.88 -14.64 -11.65
C PRO A 42 5.83 -14.93 -10.46
N CYS A 43 7.00 -14.28 -10.43
CA CYS A 43 7.97 -14.43 -9.35
C CYS A 43 7.53 -13.78 -8.03
N GLU A 44 6.68 -12.76 -8.08
CA GLU A 44 6.17 -12.09 -6.87
C GLU A 44 4.97 -12.81 -6.27
N LYS A 45 4.19 -13.54 -7.07
CA LYS A 45 3.00 -14.25 -6.60
C LYS A 45 3.29 -15.29 -5.51
N GLU A 46 4.47 -15.89 -5.52
CA GLU A 46 4.89 -16.85 -4.48
C GLU A 46 5.02 -16.20 -3.09
N PHE A 47 5.21 -14.87 -3.03
CA PHE A 47 5.33 -14.12 -1.78
C PHE A 47 3.98 -13.62 -1.22
N VAL A 48 2.86 -13.95 -1.84
CA VAL A 48 1.53 -13.50 -1.35
C VAL A 48 1.23 -14.11 0.02
N ASP A 49 1.58 -15.38 0.22
CA ASP A 49 1.37 -16.07 1.51
C ASP A 49 2.32 -15.53 2.59
N GLU A 50 3.56 -15.19 2.24
CA GLU A 50 4.49 -14.50 3.14
C GLU A 50 3.92 -13.14 3.55
N CYS A 51 3.45 -12.36 2.58
CA CYS A 51 2.80 -11.08 2.85
C CYS A 51 1.60 -11.21 3.78
N TYR A 52 0.75 -12.22 3.55
CA TYR A 52 -0.39 -12.52 4.41
C TYR A 52 0.03 -12.77 5.86
N ASN A 53 1.01 -13.65 6.07
CA ASN A 53 1.52 -13.96 7.39
C ASN A 53 2.16 -12.74 8.06
N ASP A 54 2.92 -11.95 7.32
CA ASP A 54 3.56 -10.74 7.79
C ASP A 54 2.56 -9.66 8.24
N VAL A 55 1.44 -9.53 7.52
CA VAL A 55 0.35 -8.60 7.87
C VAL A 55 -0.26 -8.97 9.22
N PHE A 56 -0.68 -10.22 9.40
CA PHE A 56 -1.34 -10.64 10.64
C PHE A 56 -0.37 -10.72 11.82
N THR A 57 0.88 -11.07 11.58
CA THR A 57 1.96 -10.97 12.58
C THR A 57 2.17 -9.52 13.02
N THR A 58 2.20 -8.59 12.08
CA THR A 58 2.32 -7.16 12.37
C THR A 58 1.14 -6.65 13.19
N ILE A 59 -0.07 -7.05 12.85
CA ILE A 59 -1.27 -6.69 13.62
C ILE A 59 -1.18 -7.25 15.04
N TRP A 60 -0.78 -8.50 15.20
CA TRP A 60 -0.65 -9.13 16.52
C TRP A 60 0.30 -8.41 17.46
N PHE A 61 1.44 -7.97 16.93
CA PHE A 61 2.46 -7.30 17.73
C PHE A 61 2.25 -5.79 17.87
N ASN A 62 1.59 -5.14 16.90
CA ASN A 62 1.47 -3.69 16.84
C ASN A 62 0.03 -3.19 16.89
N ILE A 63 -0.90 -3.97 17.43
CA ILE A 63 -2.30 -3.58 17.53
C ILE A 63 -2.50 -2.29 18.34
N ASP A 64 -1.62 -2.02 19.30
CA ASP A 64 -1.64 -0.81 20.12
C ASP A 64 -1.35 0.48 19.31
N CYS A 65 -0.75 0.35 18.12
CA CYS A 65 -0.55 1.46 17.19
C CYS A 65 -1.85 1.85 16.45
N PHE A 66 -2.88 1.02 16.50
CA PHE A 66 -4.18 1.37 15.93
C PHE A 66 -4.87 2.40 16.81
N ASN A 67 -5.29 3.51 16.18
CA ASN A 67 -6.06 4.57 16.82
C ASN A 67 -7.37 4.78 16.04
N GLU A 68 -8.49 4.48 16.69
CA GLU A 68 -9.83 4.60 16.13
C GLU A 68 -10.25 6.04 15.80
N GLU A 69 -9.71 7.04 16.51
CA GLU A 69 -9.95 8.45 16.21
C GLU A 69 -9.37 8.86 14.84
N LYS A 70 -8.36 8.15 14.35
CA LYS A 70 -7.70 8.40 13.07
C LYS A 70 -8.33 7.67 11.89
N GLY A 71 -9.24 6.72 12.15
CA GLY A 71 -9.93 5.99 11.11
C GLY A 71 -10.37 4.58 11.50
N CYS A 72 -11.08 3.91 10.60
CA CYS A 72 -11.57 2.56 10.85
C CYS A 72 -10.46 1.51 10.73
N PHE A 73 -10.63 0.39 11.45
CA PHE A 73 -9.68 -0.73 11.46
C PHE A 73 -9.40 -1.28 10.06
N ARG A 74 -10.45 -1.41 9.24
CA ARG A 74 -10.32 -1.89 7.86
C ARG A 74 -9.31 -1.07 7.03
N ASN A 75 -9.36 0.26 7.14
CA ASN A 75 -8.45 1.14 6.42
C ASN A 75 -7.00 1.05 6.95
N TRP A 76 -6.84 0.88 8.25
CA TRP A 76 -5.53 0.65 8.87
C TRP A 76 -4.93 -0.69 8.40
N LEU A 77 -5.71 -1.78 8.39
CA LEU A 77 -5.31 -3.08 7.85
C LEU A 77 -4.92 -3.01 6.37
N ILE A 78 -5.71 -2.30 5.53
CA ILE A 78 -5.38 -2.07 4.12
C ILE A 78 -4.02 -1.37 3.99
N SER A 79 -3.75 -0.38 4.83
CA SER A 79 -2.48 0.36 4.82
C SER A 79 -1.31 -0.55 5.17
N ILE A 80 -1.43 -1.37 6.22
CA ILE A 80 -0.41 -2.37 6.60
C ILE A 80 -0.16 -3.33 5.44
N THR A 81 -1.24 -3.86 4.84
CA THR A 81 -1.13 -4.81 3.73
C THR A 81 -0.37 -4.21 2.55
N LYS A 82 -0.72 -2.97 2.15
CA LYS A 82 -0.02 -2.26 1.08
C LYS A 82 1.46 -2.07 1.39
N TYR A 83 1.80 -1.63 2.60
CA TYR A 83 3.20 -1.43 2.98
C TYR A 83 4.00 -2.73 2.97
N LYS A 84 3.43 -3.83 3.48
CA LYS A 84 4.10 -5.13 3.47
C LYS A 84 4.32 -5.66 2.05
N ALA A 85 3.30 -5.60 1.21
CA ALA A 85 3.41 -6.04 -0.18
C ALA A 85 4.44 -5.19 -0.97
N LEU A 86 4.45 -3.87 -0.78
CA LEU A 86 5.43 -2.98 -1.41
C LEU A 86 6.85 -3.22 -0.88
N ASP A 87 7.01 -3.53 0.41
CA ASP A 87 8.32 -3.87 0.99
C ASP A 87 8.89 -5.16 0.40
N ILE A 88 8.07 -6.20 0.25
CA ILE A 88 8.43 -7.44 -0.42
C ILE A 88 8.82 -7.16 -1.88
N LYS A 89 7.99 -6.44 -2.61
CA LYS A 89 8.24 -6.05 -4.01
C LYS A 89 9.59 -5.35 -4.17
N ARG A 90 9.88 -4.39 -3.28
CA ARG A 90 11.13 -3.64 -3.28
C ARG A 90 12.35 -4.51 -2.97
N LYS A 91 12.24 -5.44 -2.01
CA LYS A 91 13.33 -6.39 -1.70
C LYS A 91 13.65 -7.26 -2.91
N ASN A 92 12.62 -7.80 -3.56
CA ASN A 92 12.78 -8.63 -4.76
C ASN A 92 13.35 -7.84 -5.93
N TYR A 93 12.95 -6.59 -6.10
CA TYR A 93 13.52 -5.70 -7.12
C TYR A 93 15.02 -5.46 -6.90
N LYS A 94 15.47 -5.26 -5.66
CA LYS A 94 16.90 -5.07 -5.33
C LYS A 94 17.73 -6.34 -5.58
N VAL A 95 17.17 -7.52 -5.34
CA VAL A 95 17.85 -8.80 -5.55
C VAL A 95 17.96 -9.11 -7.05
N ASN A 96 16.97 -8.75 -7.86
CA ASN A 96 16.92 -9.03 -9.29
C ASN A 96 17.61 -7.96 -10.16
N ASN A 97 17.93 -6.79 -9.63
CA ASN A 97 18.54 -5.67 -10.36
C ASN A 97 20.08 -5.72 -10.44
N SER A 98 20.68 -6.88 -10.41
CA SER A 98 21.97 -7.09 -11.12
C SER A 98 21.80 -7.23 -12.64
N VAL A 99 20.56 -7.14 -13.17
CA VAL A 99 20.23 -7.11 -14.60
C VAL A 99 19.16 -6.02 -14.81
N GLU A 100 19.44 -5.06 -15.68
CA GLU A 100 18.50 -4.02 -16.12
C GLU A 100 17.17 -4.63 -16.57
N TYR A 101 16.13 -4.51 -15.75
CA TYR A 101 14.78 -4.91 -16.13
C TYR A 101 13.86 -3.68 -16.04
N ILE A 102 13.47 -3.20 -17.21
CA ILE A 102 12.38 -2.24 -17.36
C ILE A 102 11.06 -3.01 -17.17
N PRO A 103 10.24 -2.71 -16.17
CA PRO A 103 8.95 -3.38 -16.02
C PRO A 103 8.04 -2.98 -17.18
N ASN A 104 7.89 -3.85 -18.17
CA ASN A 104 6.76 -3.78 -19.09
C ASN A 104 5.49 -4.06 -18.28
N ILE A 105 4.67 -3.06 -18.11
CA ILE A 105 3.31 -3.19 -17.58
C ILE A 105 2.48 -3.86 -18.67
N ILE A 106 2.46 -5.21 -18.67
CA ILE A 106 1.48 -5.97 -19.45
C ILE A 106 0.29 -6.23 -18.52
N PRO A 107 -0.90 -5.70 -18.81
CA PRO A 107 -2.10 -6.01 -18.04
C PRO A 107 -2.46 -7.48 -18.25
N SER A 108 -2.55 -8.27 -17.19
CA SER A 108 -3.18 -9.58 -17.26
C SER A 108 -4.67 -9.41 -17.54
N GLU A 109 -5.14 -10.10 -18.60
CA GLU A 109 -6.51 -10.08 -19.08
C GLU A 109 -7.48 -10.74 -18.10
N GLU A 110 -7.98 -10.02 -17.11
CA GLU A 110 -9.26 -10.33 -16.45
C GLU A 110 -9.72 -9.08 -15.67
N ASN A 111 -10.79 -8.46 -16.13
CA ASN A 111 -11.43 -7.21 -15.68
C ASN A 111 -10.83 -5.90 -16.24
N ASN A 112 -10.86 -5.76 -17.57
CA ASN A 112 -10.27 -4.61 -18.25
C ASN A 112 -11.08 -3.31 -18.18
N PHE A 113 -12.40 -3.30 -17.96
CA PHE A 113 -13.20 -2.08 -18.07
C PHE A 113 -13.04 -1.13 -16.85
N GLU A 114 -13.15 -1.62 -15.62
CA GLU A 114 -12.95 -0.77 -14.42
C GLU A 114 -11.50 -0.33 -14.21
N LYS A 115 -10.52 -1.09 -14.74
CA LYS A 115 -9.11 -0.71 -14.67
C LYS A 115 -8.73 0.40 -15.65
N PHE A 116 -9.31 0.43 -16.84
CA PHE A 116 -9.01 1.46 -17.84
C PHE A 116 -9.54 2.83 -17.42
N GLU A 117 -10.76 2.92 -16.94
CA GLU A 117 -11.31 4.18 -16.43
C GLU A 117 -10.50 4.73 -15.24
N ASN A 118 -10.08 3.86 -14.31
CA ASN A 118 -9.26 4.28 -13.17
C ASN A 118 -7.84 4.71 -13.56
N ILE A 119 -7.21 4.07 -14.57
CA ILE A 119 -5.86 4.43 -15.02
C ILE A 119 -5.89 5.73 -15.83
N GLU A 120 -6.85 5.90 -16.73
CA GLU A 120 -7.03 7.15 -17.47
C GLU A 120 -7.37 8.30 -16.53
N MET A 121 -8.25 8.10 -15.56
CA MET A 121 -8.59 9.09 -14.57
C MET A 121 -7.37 9.45 -13.68
N ILE A 122 -6.57 8.46 -13.27
CA ILE A 122 -5.33 8.70 -12.52
C ILE A 122 -4.33 9.45 -13.40
N ASN A 123 -4.17 9.09 -14.67
CA ASN A 123 -3.27 9.78 -15.58
C ASN A 123 -3.70 11.24 -15.82
N LEU A 124 -4.99 11.49 -16.06
CA LEU A 124 -5.55 12.83 -16.15
C LEU A 124 -5.34 13.68 -14.89
N LEU A 125 -5.49 13.07 -13.70
CA LEU A 125 -5.21 13.74 -12.44
C LEU A 125 -3.72 14.04 -12.28
N LEU A 126 -2.85 13.12 -12.72
CA LEU A 126 -1.40 13.28 -12.64
C LEU A 126 -0.85 14.28 -13.66
N GLU A 127 -1.54 14.51 -14.79
CA GLU A 127 -1.18 15.55 -15.76
C GLU A 127 -1.32 16.99 -15.20
N ASN A 128 -2.18 17.16 -14.20
CA ASN A 128 -2.43 18.46 -13.57
C ASN A 128 -1.45 18.80 -12.42
N ILE A 129 -0.47 17.94 -12.15
CA ILE A 129 0.56 18.18 -11.14
C ILE A 129 1.94 18.29 -11.81
N ASP A 130 2.83 19.01 -11.15
CA ASP A 130 4.21 19.19 -11.58
C ASP A 130 4.92 17.83 -11.73
N GLU A 131 5.78 17.72 -12.75
CA GLU A 131 6.50 16.47 -13.09
C GLU A 131 7.30 15.93 -11.91
N LYS A 132 7.93 16.80 -11.12
CA LYS A 132 8.64 16.38 -9.88
C LYS A 132 7.69 15.82 -8.83
N ASP A 133 6.51 16.42 -8.66
CA ASP A 133 5.49 15.92 -7.73
C ASP A 133 4.95 14.57 -8.19
N ARG A 134 4.75 14.42 -9.50
CA ARG A 134 4.32 13.15 -10.13
C ARG A 134 5.36 12.06 -9.88
N LEU A 135 6.64 12.33 -10.14
CA LEU A 135 7.75 11.40 -9.91
C LEU A 135 7.79 10.96 -8.43
N ILE A 136 7.71 11.90 -7.50
CA ILE A 136 7.74 11.62 -6.05
C ILE A 136 6.53 10.76 -5.64
N LEU A 137 5.33 11.07 -6.16
CA LEU A 137 4.13 10.27 -5.87
C LEU A 137 4.24 8.86 -6.44
N MET A 138 4.74 8.71 -7.67
CA MET A 138 4.95 7.39 -8.29
C MET A 138 5.94 6.56 -7.48
N LYS A 139 7.11 7.13 -7.15
CA LYS A 139 8.10 6.43 -6.31
C LYS A 139 7.54 6.03 -4.96
N ARG A 140 6.78 6.92 -4.31
CA ARG A 140 6.24 6.66 -2.97
C ARG A 140 5.10 5.64 -2.95
N TYR A 141 4.14 5.76 -3.90
CA TYR A 141 2.87 5.02 -3.83
C TYR A 141 2.79 3.85 -4.80
N TYR A 142 3.54 3.88 -5.88
CA TYR A 142 3.57 2.83 -6.88
C TYR A 142 4.80 1.93 -6.72
N GLU A 143 5.99 2.51 -6.62
CA GLU A 143 7.26 1.78 -6.49
C GLU A 143 7.61 1.42 -5.05
N GLY A 144 6.96 2.06 -4.06
CA GLY A 144 7.09 1.72 -2.64
C GLY A 144 8.33 2.27 -1.93
N PHE A 145 9.04 3.23 -2.55
CA PHE A 145 10.21 3.84 -1.92
C PHE A 145 9.85 4.58 -0.63
N SER A 146 10.72 4.49 0.37
CA SER A 146 10.62 5.31 1.58
C SER A 146 10.96 6.78 1.28
N ILE A 147 10.48 7.69 2.12
CA ILE A 147 10.81 9.12 2.00
C ILE A 147 12.32 9.34 1.96
N LYS A 148 13.06 8.62 2.82
CA LYS A 148 14.52 8.70 2.90
C LYS A 148 15.20 8.24 1.62
N GLU A 149 14.72 7.16 1.00
CA GLU A 149 15.27 6.66 -0.27
C GLU A 149 15.00 7.63 -1.42
N ILE A 150 13.78 8.21 -1.48
CA ILE A 150 13.44 9.24 -2.47
C ILE A 150 14.32 10.49 -2.28
N ALA A 151 14.50 10.91 -1.04
CA ALA A 151 15.33 12.07 -0.72
C ALA A 151 16.80 11.87 -1.15
N LEU A 152 17.35 10.68 -0.88
CA LEU A 152 18.71 10.30 -1.30
C LEU A 152 18.85 10.27 -2.84
N GLU A 153 17.88 9.69 -3.53
CA GLU A 153 17.92 9.54 -4.99
C GLU A 153 17.77 10.88 -5.72
N LEU A 154 16.94 11.78 -5.17
CA LEU A 154 16.69 13.11 -5.73
C LEU A 154 17.63 14.20 -5.18
N ASP A 155 18.62 13.82 -4.39
CA ASP A 155 19.60 14.71 -3.73
C ASP A 155 18.92 15.90 -3.02
N CYS A 156 17.95 15.58 -2.15
CA CYS A 156 17.17 16.56 -1.41
C CYS A 156 16.87 16.09 0.02
N THR A 157 16.26 16.97 0.83
CA THR A 157 15.90 16.64 2.22
C THR A 157 14.58 15.87 2.30
N GLU A 158 14.40 15.07 3.35
CA GLU A 158 13.14 14.38 3.63
C GLU A 158 11.98 15.38 3.79
N ASP A 159 12.23 16.54 4.44
CA ASP A 159 11.22 17.59 4.62
C ASP A 159 10.76 18.19 3.29
N TYR A 160 11.67 18.30 2.32
CA TYR A 160 11.30 18.70 0.96
C TYR A 160 10.32 17.70 0.34
N ILE A 161 10.59 16.40 0.45
CA ILE A 161 9.70 15.33 -0.07
C ILE A 161 8.34 15.36 0.64
N TYR A 162 8.30 15.47 1.98
CA TYR A 162 7.04 15.61 2.73
C TYR A 162 6.21 16.80 2.26
N THR A 163 6.86 17.94 2.07
CA THR A 163 6.19 19.17 1.60
C THR A 163 5.62 19.01 0.20
N ARG A 164 6.38 18.40 -0.72
CA ARG A 164 5.95 18.12 -2.10
C ARG A 164 4.75 17.16 -2.13
N ILE A 165 4.80 16.07 -1.41
CA ILE A 165 3.69 15.12 -1.29
C ILE A 165 2.43 15.80 -0.73
N SER A 166 2.58 16.62 0.31
CA SER A 166 1.45 17.34 0.92
C SER A 166 0.78 18.30 -0.07
N ARG A 167 1.58 19.07 -0.82
CA ARG A 167 1.09 20.01 -1.85
C ARG A 167 0.41 19.27 -3.00
N ALA A 168 1.01 18.20 -3.50
CA ALA A 168 0.45 17.38 -4.57
C ALA A 168 -0.90 16.78 -4.16
N ARG A 169 -0.99 16.23 -2.95
CA ARG A 169 -2.28 15.72 -2.40
C ARG A 169 -3.36 16.79 -2.32
N LYS A 170 -3.02 18.01 -1.87
CA LYS A 170 -3.97 19.13 -1.82
C LYS A 170 -4.45 19.54 -3.21
N LYS A 171 -3.56 19.52 -4.21
CA LYS A 171 -3.96 19.78 -5.60
C LYS A 171 -4.91 18.70 -6.11
N LEU A 172 -4.55 17.41 -5.94
CA LEU A 172 -5.37 16.29 -6.38
C LEU A 172 -6.76 16.29 -5.74
N LYS A 173 -6.88 16.59 -4.45
CA LYS A 173 -8.19 16.71 -3.78
C LYS A 173 -9.10 17.75 -4.43
N ARG A 174 -8.56 18.88 -4.89
CA ARG A 174 -9.36 19.92 -5.58
C ARG A 174 -9.92 19.46 -6.91
N PHE A 175 -9.25 18.52 -7.58
CA PHE A 175 -9.73 17.97 -8.86
C PHE A 175 -10.78 16.85 -8.67
N VAL A 176 -10.77 16.17 -7.53
CA VAL A 176 -11.72 15.09 -7.22
C VAL A 176 -13.02 15.60 -6.58
N GLY A 177 -13.10 16.90 -6.26
CA GLY A 177 -14.36 17.53 -5.84
C GLY A 177 -14.69 17.36 -4.35
N GLU A 178 -13.67 17.20 -3.48
CA GLU A 178 -13.79 17.35 -2.03
C GLU A 178 -13.13 18.62 -1.53
#